data_8142182dca904dfaa4d760a54f34d0ab
#
_entry.id   8142182dca904dfaa4d760a54f34d0ab
#
_cell.length_a   1.000
_cell.length_b   1.000
_cell.length_c   1.000
_cell.angle_alpha   90.00
_cell.angle_beta   90.00
_cell.angle_gamma   90.00
#
_symmetry.space_group_name_H-M   'P 1'
#
loop_
_entity.id
_entity.type
_entity.pdbx_description
1 polymer ?
#
loop_
_entity_poly.entity_id
_entity_poly.type
_entity_poly.pdbx_seq_one_letter_code
_entity_poly.pdbx_strand_id
1 'polypeptide(L)'
;MKRIVLYIFLMLAGLWACNMDDVEVYTSQRYLFFPDSSKGLDSVKFSFSHYPGDDTHEVEFYVALTGMPSTEDLAYRVEVVDSLTTALPEDYETPENLVFAAGKTMDVMKICCKNARKELESKEVTLVLRIVANENFQPGLAGKQSVKITFNNIKSPPLWWTGELEKYILGKYSDKKFEHLVLATKVNDWSSLSLSEARDLTMKFKVYLIENNIMEEDGVTPMVDGVPCY
;
A
#
# COMPACT_ATOMS: atom_id res chain seq x y z
N MET A 1 36.75 -57.19 -47.87
CA MET A 1 35.80 -56.15 -48.32
C MET A 1 34.45 -56.21 -47.56
N LYS A 2 33.78 -57.33 -47.45
CA LYS A 2 32.46 -57.44 -46.78
C LYS A 2 32.44 -56.98 -45.30
N ARG A 3 33.50 -57.18 -44.53
CA ARG A 3 33.62 -56.79 -43.12
C ARG A 3 33.78 -55.26 -42.96
N ILE A 4 34.45 -54.59 -43.85
CA ILE A 4 34.66 -53.14 -43.80
C ILE A 4 33.35 -52.39 -44.12
N VAL A 5 32.57 -52.88 -45.07
CA VAL A 5 31.26 -52.34 -45.41
C VAL A 5 30.29 -52.44 -44.25
N LEU A 6 30.36 -53.54 -43.46
CA LEU A 6 29.51 -53.71 -42.29
C LEU A 6 29.84 -52.70 -41.15
N TYR A 7 31.11 -52.36 -40.95
CA TYR A 7 31.53 -51.37 -39.94
C TYR A 7 31.17 -49.94 -40.36
N ILE A 8 31.24 -49.65 -41.66
CA ILE A 8 30.80 -48.35 -42.18
C ILE A 8 29.27 -48.17 -42.04
N PHE A 9 28.49 -49.22 -42.24
CA PHE A 9 27.05 -49.21 -42.06
C PHE A 9 26.63 -49.07 -40.60
N LEU A 10 27.39 -49.70 -39.67
CA LEU A 10 27.18 -49.53 -38.23
C LEU A 10 27.56 -48.14 -37.72
N MET A 11 28.58 -47.49 -38.28
CA MET A 11 28.95 -46.11 -37.94
C MET A 11 27.93 -45.09 -38.49
N LEU A 12 27.35 -45.31 -39.66
CA LEU A 12 26.30 -44.41 -40.19
C LEU A 12 24.96 -44.53 -39.46
N ALA A 13 24.63 -45.69 -38.91
CA ALA A 13 23.42 -45.88 -38.08
C ALA A 13 23.47 -45.16 -36.73
N GLY A 14 24.67 -44.86 -36.19
CA GLY A 14 24.86 -44.11 -34.96
C GLY A 14 24.65 -42.61 -35.04
N LEU A 15 24.55 -42.02 -36.25
CA LEU A 15 24.41 -40.59 -36.44
C LEU A 15 22.94 -40.09 -36.48
N TRP A 16 21.98 -41.00 -36.39
CA TRP A 16 20.55 -40.65 -36.39
C TRP A 16 19.91 -40.68 -35.00
N ALA A 17 20.69 -40.80 -33.93
CA ALA A 17 20.21 -40.85 -32.55
C ALA A 17 20.25 -39.50 -31.80
N CYS A 18 20.45 -38.40 -32.49
CA CYS A 18 20.14 -37.05 -31.95
C CYS A 18 18.80 -36.60 -32.51
N ASN A 19 17.72 -37.19 -32.00
CA ASN A 19 16.50 -36.38 -31.87
C ASN A 19 16.87 -35.28 -30.86
N MET A 20 17.05 -34.07 -31.36
CA MET A 20 16.85 -32.91 -30.50
C MET A 20 15.36 -32.95 -30.16
N ASP A 21 15.05 -33.53 -29.01
CA ASP A 21 13.77 -33.23 -28.38
C ASP A 21 13.67 -31.71 -28.41
N ASP A 22 12.59 -31.21 -29.01
CA ASP A 22 12.24 -29.80 -28.92
C ASP A 22 12.37 -29.47 -27.43
N VAL A 23 13.30 -28.56 -27.09
CA VAL A 23 13.38 -28.02 -25.73
C VAL A 23 12.00 -27.39 -25.52
N GLU A 24 11.13 -28.10 -24.82
CA GLU A 24 9.88 -27.52 -24.39
C GLU A 24 10.24 -26.17 -23.80
N VAL A 25 9.86 -25.11 -24.52
CA VAL A 25 10.02 -23.76 -23.98
C VAL A 25 9.25 -23.78 -22.69
N TYR A 26 9.99 -23.81 -21.59
CA TYR A 26 9.44 -23.85 -20.26
C TYR A 26 8.58 -22.58 -20.14
N THR A 27 7.32 -22.70 -20.50
CA THR A 27 6.31 -21.65 -20.27
C THR A 27 6.11 -21.63 -18.78
N SER A 28 7.06 -20.97 -18.10
CA SER A 28 7.02 -20.85 -16.65
C SER A 28 5.74 -20.10 -16.30
N GLN A 29 4.82 -20.83 -15.70
CA GLN A 29 3.60 -20.27 -15.17
C GLN A 29 3.99 -19.12 -14.24
N ARG A 30 3.36 -17.96 -14.42
CA ARG A 30 3.62 -16.76 -13.62
C ARG A 30 2.69 -16.74 -12.43
N TYR A 31 3.24 -16.42 -11.25
CA TYR A 31 2.47 -16.35 -10.01
C TYR A 31 2.62 -14.98 -9.39
N LEU A 32 1.51 -14.36 -9.00
CA LEU A 32 1.51 -13.10 -8.26
C LEU A 32 1.17 -13.34 -6.78
N PHE A 33 1.79 -12.58 -5.93
CA PHE A 33 1.53 -12.60 -4.49
C PHE A 33 1.86 -11.23 -3.86
N PHE A 34 1.33 -10.99 -2.67
CA PHE A 34 1.68 -9.83 -1.86
C PHE A 34 2.85 -10.22 -0.95
N PRO A 35 4.07 -9.67 -1.16
CA PRO A 35 5.21 -9.99 -0.33
C PRO A 35 5.04 -9.44 1.09
N ASP A 36 5.64 -10.10 2.10
CA ASP A 36 5.79 -9.47 3.40
C ASP A 36 6.67 -8.25 3.23
N SER A 37 6.16 -7.08 3.52
CA SER A 37 7.02 -5.93 3.66
C SER A 37 7.65 -5.94 5.05
N SER A 38 8.83 -5.37 5.17
CA SER A 38 9.49 -5.10 6.46
C SER A 38 8.62 -4.23 7.40
N LYS A 39 7.49 -3.74 6.92
CA LYS A 39 6.48 -2.95 7.64
C LYS A 39 5.19 -3.73 7.94
N GLY A 40 5.15 -5.05 7.68
CA GLY A 40 3.99 -5.89 7.99
C GLY A 40 2.76 -5.63 7.13
N LEU A 41 2.93 -5.31 5.85
CA LEU A 41 1.88 -4.78 4.99
C LEU A 41 1.22 -5.81 4.07
N ASP A 42 0.76 -6.89 4.62
CA ASP A 42 -0.44 -7.56 4.15
C ASP A 42 -1.72 -6.86 4.70
N SER A 43 -1.57 -5.92 5.65
CA SER A 43 -2.65 -5.22 6.33
C SER A 43 -2.29 -3.77 6.60
N VAL A 44 -3.09 -2.84 6.08
CA VAL A 44 -3.00 -1.41 6.34
C VAL A 44 -4.18 -0.97 7.19
N LYS A 45 -3.91 -0.14 8.21
CA LYS A 45 -4.95 0.50 9.02
C LYS A 45 -4.72 2.00 9.09
N PHE A 46 -5.77 2.79 8.82
CA PHE A 46 -5.72 4.25 8.92
C PHE A 46 -7.08 4.84 9.31
N SER A 47 -7.08 6.11 9.70
CA SER A 47 -8.29 6.90 9.90
C SER A 47 -8.25 8.16 9.05
N PHE A 48 -9.35 8.48 8.39
CA PHE A 48 -9.52 9.75 7.66
C PHE A 48 -9.39 10.97 8.58
N SER A 49 -9.67 10.81 9.87
CA SER A 49 -9.45 11.89 10.84
C SER A 49 -8.00 12.37 10.92
N HIS A 50 -7.05 11.56 10.45
CA HIS A 50 -5.63 11.92 10.35
C HIS A 50 -5.25 12.58 9.02
N TYR A 51 -6.22 12.74 8.10
CA TYR A 51 -6.07 13.38 6.78
C TYR A 51 -7.14 14.46 6.61
N PRO A 52 -7.11 15.53 7.44
CA PRO A 52 -8.16 16.54 7.45
C PRO A 52 -8.25 17.25 6.11
N GLY A 53 -9.46 17.27 5.55
CA GLY A 53 -9.75 17.85 4.25
C GLY A 53 -9.65 16.89 3.07
N ASP A 54 -9.24 15.63 3.28
CA ASP A 54 -9.18 14.62 2.25
C ASP A 54 -10.44 13.72 2.29
N ASP A 55 -11.18 13.70 1.20
CA ASP A 55 -12.33 12.79 1.02
C ASP A 55 -11.91 11.41 0.50
N THR A 56 -10.66 11.27 0.08
CA THR A 56 -10.09 10.02 -0.45
C THR A 56 -8.68 9.78 0.09
N HIS A 57 -8.31 8.51 0.24
CA HIS A 57 -6.96 8.10 0.64
C HIS A 57 -6.49 6.91 -0.21
N GLU A 58 -5.33 7.04 -0.84
CA GLU A 58 -4.74 6.00 -1.67
C GLU A 58 -3.86 5.08 -0.81
N VAL A 59 -4.14 3.77 -0.85
CA VAL A 59 -3.35 2.74 -0.18
C VAL A 59 -2.60 1.93 -1.22
N GLU A 60 -1.29 1.80 -1.03
CA GLU A 60 -0.40 1.08 -1.94
C GLU A 60 -0.01 -0.29 -1.38
N PHE A 61 -0.05 -1.31 -2.25
CA PHE A 61 0.46 -2.65 -1.96
C PHE A 61 1.45 -3.09 -3.02
N TYR A 62 2.58 -3.63 -2.58
CA TYR A 62 3.50 -4.28 -3.50
C TYR A 62 2.94 -5.61 -3.97
N VAL A 63 3.03 -5.86 -5.27
CA VAL A 63 2.70 -7.13 -5.91
C VAL A 63 3.97 -7.70 -6.48
N ALA A 64 4.34 -8.93 -6.09
CA ALA A 64 5.55 -9.58 -6.53
C ALA A 64 5.24 -10.75 -7.48
N LEU A 65 6.16 -10.97 -8.42
CA LEU A 65 6.10 -12.02 -9.43
C LEU A 65 7.04 -13.17 -9.06
N THR A 66 6.53 -14.41 -9.14
CA THR A 66 7.36 -15.61 -9.24
C THR A 66 7.20 -16.18 -10.65
N GLY A 67 8.31 -16.42 -11.32
CA GLY A 67 8.40 -16.84 -12.72
C GLY A 67 9.21 -15.87 -13.56
N MET A 68 9.23 -16.05 -14.86
CA MET A 68 9.95 -15.15 -15.78
C MET A 68 9.14 -13.87 -15.99
N PRO A 69 9.77 -12.68 -15.87
CA PRO A 69 9.14 -11.43 -16.27
C PRO A 69 8.67 -11.48 -17.72
N SER A 70 7.54 -10.83 -18.00
CA SER A 70 7.06 -10.67 -19.36
C SER A 70 7.81 -9.54 -20.07
N THR A 71 7.90 -9.62 -21.38
CA THR A 71 8.36 -8.52 -22.24
C THR A 71 7.26 -7.51 -22.56
N GLU A 72 6.02 -7.82 -22.18
CA GLU A 72 4.83 -7.01 -22.40
C GLU A 72 4.12 -6.76 -21.07
N ASP A 73 3.37 -5.67 -20.98
CA ASP A 73 2.47 -5.39 -19.88
C ASP A 73 1.34 -6.42 -19.84
N LEU A 74 1.11 -7.04 -18.69
CA LEU A 74 0.12 -8.09 -18.53
C LEU A 74 -0.94 -7.72 -17.49
N ALA A 75 -2.21 -7.85 -17.89
CA ALA A 75 -3.33 -7.65 -16.98
C ALA A 75 -3.39 -8.73 -15.90
N TYR A 76 -3.72 -8.34 -14.66
CA TYR A 76 -4.05 -9.26 -13.57
C TYR A 76 -5.36 -8.85 -12.88
N ARG A 77 -5.90 -9.71 -12.03
CA ARG A 77 -7.18 -9.49 -11.36
C ARG A 77 -7.08 -9.68 -9.86
N VAL A 78 -7.84 -8.86 -9.14
CA VAL A 78 -8.19 -9.06 -7.74
C VAL A 78 -9.70 -9.09 -7.58
N GLU A 79 -10.17 -9.76 -6.56
CA GLU A 79 -11.58 -9.82 -6.18
C GLU A 79 -11.74 -9.42 -4.71
N VAL A 80 -12.88 -8.82 -4.41
CA VAL A 80 -13.28 -8.56 -3.02
C VAL A 80 -13.68 -9.89 -2.36
N VAL A 81 -13.18 -10.14 -1.17
CA VAL A 81 -13.56 -11.29 -0.35
C VAL A 81 -14.74 -10.89 0.53
N ASP A 82 -15.97 -11.07 0.03
CA ASP A 82 -17.20 -10.58 0.67
C ASP A 82 -17.36 -11.07 2.11
N SER A 83 -17.00 -12.33 2.40
CA SER A 83 -17.11 -12.91 3.75
C SER A 83 -16.20 -12.25 4.80
N LEU A 84 -15.18 -11.50 4.38
CA LEU A 84 -14.19 -10.80 5.23
C LEU A 84 -14.28 -9.29 5.09
N THR A 85 -15.10 -8.78 4.16
CA THR A 85 -15.25 -7.37 3.85
C THR A 85 -16.51 -6.81 4.53
N THR A 86 -16.35 -5.69 5.22
CA THR A 86 -17.44 -4.91 5.81
C THR A 86 -17.59 -3.52 5.21
N ALA A 87 -16.60 -3.11 4.41
CA ALA A 87 -16.68 -1.90 3.59
C ALA A 87 -17.75 -2.08 2.50
N LEU A 88 -18.52 -1.04 2.22
CA LEU A 88 -19.51 -1.05 1.14
C LEU A 88 -18.84 -0.59 -0.18
N PRO A 89 -19.44 -0.89 -1.34
CA PRO A 89 -18.86 -0.48 -2.64
C PRO A 89 -18.62 1.03 -2.79
N GLU A 90 -19.35 1.86 -2.05
CA GLU A 90 -19.18 3.32 -2.02
C GLU A 90 -17.96 3.78 -1.20
N ASP A 91 -17.42 2.91 -0.32
CA ASP A 91 -16.29 3.23 0.56
C ASP A 91 -14.92 3.09 -0.13
N TYR A 92 -14.87 2.50 -1.32
CA TYR A 92 -13.61 2.28 -2.03
C TYR A 92 -13.77 2.28 -3.55
N GLU A 93 -12.65 2.35 -4.23
CA GLU A 93 -12.56 2.18 -5.67
C GLU A 93 -11.35 1.30 -5.99
N THR A 94 -11.61 0.21 -6.69
CA THR A 94 -10.55 -0.63 -7.24
C THR A 94 -10.27 -0.22 -8.68
N PRO A 95 -9.00 -0.19 -9.11
CA PRO A 95 -8.70 0.10 -10.52
C PRO A 95 -9.39 -0.91 -11.44
N GLU A 96 -10.03 -0.42 -12.51
CA GLU A 96 -10.67 -1.27 -13.52
C GLU A 96 -9.66 -2.16 -14.25
N ASN A 97 -8.44 -1.65 -14.45
CA ASN A 97 -7.37 -2.30 -15.18
C ASN A 97 -6.11 -2.37 -14.32
N LEU A 98 -5.91 -3.51 -13.68
CA LEU A 98 -4.67 -3.81 -12.98
C LEU A 98 -3.67 -4.40 -13.98
N VAL A 99 -2.51 -3.75 -14.09
CA VAL A 99 -1.46 -4.14 -15.04
C VAL A 99 -0.17 -4.36 -14.27
N PHE A 100 0.49 -5.50 -14.54
CA PHE A 100 1.84 -5.78 -14.09
C PHE A 100 2.80 -5.41 -15.23
N ALA A 101 3.65 -4.42 -15.01
CA ALA A 101 4.45 -3.82 -16.04
C ALA A 101 5.55 -4.76 -16.57
N ALA A 102 5.86 -4.65 -17.86
CA ALA A 102 6.89 -5.42 -18.54
C ALA A 102 8.26 -5.34 -17.85
N GLY A 103 8.97 -6.47 -17.80
CA GLY A 103 10.32 -6.55 -17.25
C GLY A 103 10.43 -6.46 -15.75
N LYS A 104 9.34 -6.20 -15.01
CA LYS A 104 9.35 -6.09 -13.55
C LYS A 104 9.22 -7.47 -12.88
N THR A 105 9.75 -7.54 -11.67
CA THR A 105 9.52 -8.65 -10.72
C THR A 105 8.69 -8.20 -9.52
N MET A 106 8.46 -6.88 -9.39
CA MET A 106 7.65 -6.26 -8.37
C MET A 106 6.97 -5.01 -8.95
N ASP A 107 5.70 -4.83 -8.66
CA ASP A 107 4.91 -3.66 -9.05
C ASP A 107 4.04 -3.19 -7.89
N VAL A 108 3.29 -2.10 -8.06
CA VAL A 108 2.46 -1.49 -7.02
C VAL A 108 1.00 -1.51 -7.46
N MET A 109 0.15 -2.05 -6.60
CA MET A 109 -1.31 -1.94 -6.70
C MET A 109 -1.79 -0.80 -5.81
N LYS A 110 -2.63 0.08 -6.33
CA LYS A 110 -3.20 1.23 -5.63
C LYS A 110 -4.70 1.04 -5.46
N ILE A 111 -5.18 1.26 -4.26
CA ILE A 111 -6.60 1.19 -3.92
C ILE A 111 -7.01 2.52 -3.31
N CYS A 112 -8.04 3.15 -3.89
CA CYS A 112 -8.58 4.40 -3.39
C CYS A 112 -9.68 4.12 -2.37
N CYS A 113 -9.46 4.43 -1.09
CA CYS A 113 -10.48 4.44 -0.05
C CYS A 113 -11.19 5.79 -0.02
N LYS A 114 -12.49 5.80 0.28
CA LYS A 114 -13.34 6.99 0.25
C LYS A 114 -13.99 7.24 1.61
N ASN A 115 -13.99 8.50 2.05
CA ASN A 115 -14.73 8.96 3.21
C ASN A 115 -16.17 9.32 2.80
N ALA A 116 -16.88 8.34 2.22
CA ALA A 116 -18.17 8.59 1.57
C ALA A 116 -19.35 8.60 2.54
N ARG A 117 -19.20 8.04 3.74
CA ARG A 117 -20.31 7.80 4.66
C ARG A 117 -20.03 8.33 6.06
N LYS A 118 -21.08 8.91 6.66
CA LYS A 118 -21.02 9.43 8.04
C LYS A 118 -20.80 8.32 9.08
N GLU A 119 -21.20 7.08 8.79
CA GLU A 119 -20.98 5.93 9.67
C GLU A 119 -19.50 5.66 9.97
N LEU A 120 -18.59 6.06 9.08
CA LEU A 120 -17.14 5.96 9.29
C LEU A 120 -16.66 6.81 10.49
N GLU A 121 -17.40 7.83 10.90
CA GLU A 121 -17.11 8.62 12.10
C GLU A 121 -17.29 7.82 13.42
N SER A 122 -17.98 6.71 13.37
CA SER A 122 -18.28 5.87 14.55
C SER A 122 -17.95 4.41 14.38
N LYS A 123 -17.70 3.96 13.15
CA LYS A 123 -17.49 2.55 12.82
C LYS A 123 -16.28 2.34 11.92
N GLU A 124 -15.47 1.36 12.29
CA GLU A 124 -14.38 0.87 11.45
C GLU A 124 -14.91 -0.13 10.42
N VAL A 125 -14.42 -0.03 9.19
CA VAL A 125 -14.74 -0.96 8.10
C VAL A 125 -13.47 -1.61 7.57
N THR A 126 -13.63 -2.78 6.97
CA THR A 126 -12.54 -3.60 6.43
C THR A 126 -12.83 -3.95 4.99
N LEU A 127 -11.86 -3.79 4.12
CA LEU A 127 -11.83 -4.28 2.74
C LEU A 127 -10.76 -5.36 2.62
N VAL A 128 -11.12 -6.52 2.12
CA VAL A 128 -10.18 -7.62 1.82
C VAL A 128 -10.21 -7.90 0.33
N LEU A 129 -9.04 -7.82 -0.30
CA LEU A 129 -8.84 -8.10 -1.71
C LEU A 129 -7.95 -9.35 -1.87
N ARG A 130 -8.25 -10.18 -2.87
CA ARG A 130 -7.50 -11.40 -3.18
C ARG A 130 -7.16 -11.46 -4.65
N ILE A 131 -5.91 -11.82 -4.96
CA ILE A 131 -5.47 -12.15 -6.33
C ILE A 131 -6.23 -13.40 -6.79
N VAL A 132 -6.78 -13.34 -7.99
CA VAL A 132 -7.45 -14.47 -8.65
C VAL A 132 -6.76 -14.82 -9.96
N ALA A 133 -6.88 -16.09 -10.35
CA ALA A 133 -6.30 -16.59 -11.60
C ALA A 133 -6.91 -15.89 -12.82
N ASN A 134 -6.06 -15.63 -13.82
CA ASN A 134 -6.47 -15.23 -15.16
C ASN A 134 -5.56 -15.92 -16.21
N GLU A 135 -5.66 -15.52 -17.46
CA GLU A 135 -4.85 -16.06 -18.55
C GLU A 135 -3.34 -15.83 -18.38
N ASN A 136 -2.94 -14.78 -17.65
CA ASN A 136 -1.54 -14.36 -17.53
C ASN A 136 -0.89 -14.84 -16.22
N PHE A 137 -1.68 -14.94 -15.14
CA PHE A 137 -1.16 -15.16 -13.80
C PHE A 137 -2.02 -16.12 -12.98
N GLN A 138 -1.35 -16.85 -12.10
CA GLN A 138 -1.96 -17.65 -11.04
C GLN A 138 -1.70 -17.01 -9.67
N PRO A 139 -2.57 -17.21 -8.67
CA PRO A 139 -2.27 -16.87 -7.29
C PRO A 139 -1.03 -17.61 -6.80
N GLY A 140 -0.08 -16.85 -6.23
CA GLY A 140 1.21 -17.39 -5.77
C GLY A 140 1.13 -18.01 -4.38
N LEU A 141 2.09 -17.65 -3.52
CA LEU A 141 2.31 -18.24 -2.20
C LEU A 141 1.03 -18.27 -1.34
N ALA A 142 0.70 -19.44 -0.82
CA ALA A 142 -0.41 -19.59 0.12
C ALA A 142 -0.23 -18.66 1.32
N GLY A 143 -1.29 -17.99 1.74
CA GLY A 143 -1.26 -16.99 2.82
C GLY A 143 -0.79 -15.59 2.40
N LYS A 144 -0.27 -15.41 1.17
CA LYS A 144 0.16 -14.12 0.62
C LYS A 144 -0.64 -13.70 -0.61
N GLN A 145 -1.84 -14.22 -0.74
CA GLN A 145 -2.71 -13.97 -1.90
C GLN A 145 -3.71 -12.85 -1.65
N SER A 146 -3.80 -12.35 -0.41
CA SER A 146 -4.78 -11.36 0.00
C SER A 146 -4.13 -10.21 0.76
N VAL A 147 -4.74 -9.03 0.64
CA VAL A 147 -4.44 -7.84 1.43
C VAL A 147 -5.68 -7.34 2.14
N LYS A 148 -5.48 -6.67 3.27
CA LYS A 148 -6.55 -6.11 4.08
C LYS A 148 -6.31 -4.62 4.31
N ILE A 149 -7.36 -3.82 4.09
CA ILE A 149 -7.39 -2.41 4.45
C ILE A 149 -8.47 -2.24 5.52
N THR A 150 -8.11 -1.64 6.64
CA THR A 150 -9.05 -1.31 7.71
C THR A 150 -9.04 0.20 7.92
N PHE A 151 -10.20 0.83 7.81
CA PHE A 151 -10.26 2.29 7.89
C PHE A 151 -11.56 2.80 8.53
N ASN A 152 -11.51 4.04 8.97
CA ASN A 152 -12.60 4.76 9.60
C ASN A 152 -12.38 6.28 9.48
N ASN A 153 -13.29 7.07 10.05
CA ASN A 153 -13.11 8.51 10.28
C ASN A 153 -13.35 8.86 11.76
N ILE A 154 -13.00 7.93 12.65
CA ILE A 154 -13.15 8.13 14.11
C ILE A 154 -12.06 9.08 14.56
N LYS A 155 -12.47 10.18 15.17
CA LYS A 155 -11.56 11.17 15.72
C LYS A 155 -10.75 10.58 16.86
N SER A 156 -9.43 10.65 16.74
CA SER A 156 -8.48 10.12 17.72
C SER A 156 -7.11 10.76 17.53
N PRO A 157 -6.32 10.94 18.60
CA PRO A 157 -4.95 11.40 18.44
C PRO A 157 -4.13 10.41 17.61
N PRO A 158 -3.30 10.90 16.67
CA PRO A 158 -2.32 10.06 15.98
C PRO A 158 -1.37 9.42 16.99
N LEU A 159 -0.90 8.21 16.70
CA LEU A 159 -0.01 7.45 17.61
C LEU A 159 1.28 8.20 17.95
N TRP A 160 1.75 9.07 17.07
CA TRP A 160 2.94 9.88 17.26
C TRP A 160 2.72 11.12 18.16
N TRP A 161 1.45 11.55 18.41
CA TRP A 161 1.15 12.69 19.28
C TRP A 161 1.23 12.28 20.74
N THR A 162 2.39 11.91 21.20
CA THR A 162 2.66 11.41 22.57
C THR A 162 4.04 11.84 23.04
N GLY A 163 4.33 11.57 24.32
CA GLY A 163 5.66 11.72 24.90
C GLY A 163 6.22 13.14 24.79
N GLU A 164 7.40 13.29 24.19
CA GLU A 164 8.09 14.57 24.08
C GLU A 164 7.39 15.54 23.15
N LEU A 165 6.78 15.05 22.06
CA LEU A 165 6.04 15.91 21.14
C LEU A 165 4.83 16.54 21.81
N GLU A 166 4.04 15.77 22.54
CA GLU A 166 2.91 16.31 23.30
C GLU A 166 3.38 17.27 24.41
N LYS A 167 4.35 16.83 25.21
CA LYS A 167 4.74 17.54 26.41
C LYS A 167 5.47 18.86 26.15
N TYR A 168 6.37 18.88 25.16
CA TYR A 168 7.31 19.98 24.97
C TYR A 168 7.16 20.74 23.66
N ILE A 169 6.45 20.19 22.68
CA ILE A 169 6.38 20.75 21.34
C ILE A 169 4.98 21.22 20.99
N LEU A 170 3.97 20.33 20.99
CA LEU A 170 2.61 20.63 20.49
C LEU A 170 1.60 20.90 21.59
N GLY A 171 1.87 20.46 22.82
CA GLY A 171 0.91 20.51 23.91
C GLY A 171 -0.18 19.44 23.78
N LYS A 172 -1.20 19.56 24.63
CA LYS A 172 -2.33 18.61 24.66
C LYS A 172 -3.03 18.54 23.32
N TYR A 173 -3.36 17.33 22.88
CA TYR A 173 -4.13 17.07 21.67
C TYR A 173 -5.57 17.63 21.77
N SER A 174 -6.04 18.20 20.67
CA SER A 174 -7.46 18.31 20.33
C SER A 174 -7.61 18.12 18.81
N ASP A 175 -8.79 17.67 18.36
CA ASP A 175 -9.08 17.47 16.93
C ASP A 175 -8.89 18.77 16.16
N LYS A 176 -9.38 19.88 16.70
CA LYS A 176 -9.24 21.22 16.12
C LYS A 176 -7.77 21.62 16.00
N LYS A 177 -6.93 21.35 17.02
CA LYS A 177 -5.51 21.66 16.99
C LYS A 177 -4.79 20.84 15.93
N PHE A 178 -5.11 19.56 15.78
CA PHE A 178 -4.54 18.69 14.76
C PHE A 178 -4.92 19.16 13.34
N GLU A 179 -6.20 19.50 13.11
CA GLU A 179 -6.66 20.04 11.83
C GLU A 179 -5.87 21.28 11.44
N HIS A 180 -5.76 22.25 12.35
CA HIS A 180 -4.99 23.48 12.10
C HIS A 180 -3.48 23.22 11.94
N LEU A 181 -2.92 22.23 12.64
CA LEU A 181 -1.54 21.81 12.48
C LEU A 181 -1.28 21.33 11.05
N VAL A 182 -2.14 20.45 10.54
CA VAL A 182 -2.02 19.93 9.17
C VAL A 182 -2.23 21.04 8.14
N LEU A 183 -3.20 21.93 8.34
CA LEU A 183 -3.43 23.08 7.47
C LEU A 183 -2.21 24.00 7.38
N ALA A 184 -1.55 24.25 8.52
CA ALA A 184 -0.38 25.14 8.60
C ALA A 184 0.90 24.51 8.03
N THR A 185 1.14 23.24 8.35
CA THR A 185 2.42 22.57 8.05
C THR A 185 2.40 21.76 6.77
N LYS A 186 1.21 21.33 6.31
CA LYS A 186 0.99 20.36 5.23
C LYS A 186 1.63 18.98 5.51
N VAL A 187 1.85 18.67 6.80
CA VAL A 187 2.40 17.40 7.27
C VAL A 187 1.47 16.82 8.33
N ASN A 188 0.92 15.65 8.09
CA ASN A 188 -0.02 14.97 8.97
C ASN A 188 0.61 13.82 9.77
N ASP A 189 1.78 13.32 9.36
CA ASP A 189 2.53 12.28 10.06
C ASP A 189 3.91 12.79 10.47
N TRP A 190 4.13 12.88 11.78
CA TRP A 190 5.38 13.35 12.38
C TRP A 190 6.21 12.21 12.98
N SER A 191 5.82 10.96 12.75
CA SER A 191 6.48 9.78 13.32
C SER A 191 7.96 9.64 12.96
N SER A 192 8.36 10.16 11.79
CA SER A 192 9.73 10.10 11.26
C SER A 192 10.53 11.40 11.44
N LEU A 193 9.91 12.46 11.98
CA LEU A 193 10.58 13.74 12.14
C LEU A 193 11.58 13.71 13.30
N SER A 194 12.72 14.36 13.10
CA SER A 194 13.63 14.71 14.19
C SER A 194 13.01 15.83 15.05
N LEU A 195 13.46 15.95 16.29
CA LEU A 195 13.01 17.04 17.18
C LEU A 195 13.27 18.44 16.61
N SER A 196 14.33 18.62 15.83
CA SER A 196 14.63 19.90 15.16
C SER A 196 13.57 20.22 14.10
N GLU A 197 13.25 19.26 13.23
CA GLU A 197 12.22 19.42 12.21
C GLU A 197 10.83 19.66 12.82
N ALA A 198 10.51 18.92 13.90
CA ALA A 198 9.27 19.12 14.64
C ALA A 198 9.18 20.54 15.22
N ARG A 199 10.27 21.09 15.76
CA ARG A 199 10.30 22.49 16.25
C ARG A 199 10.10 23.50 15.12
N ASP A 200 10.78 23.31 13.99
CA ASP A 200 10.65 24.21 12.84
C ASP A 200 9.21 24.24 12.31
N LEU A 201 8.57 23.07 12.20
CA LEU A 201 7.16 22.98 11.81
C LEU A 201 6.23 23.58 12.86
N THR A 202 6.53 23.39 14.15
CA THR A 202 5.74 24.00 15.24
C THR A 202 5.84 25.53 15.25
N MET A 203 7.00 26.08 14.90
CA MET A 203 7.12 27.53 14.77
C MET A 203 6.23 28.07 13.63
N LYS A 204 6.20 27.37 12.47
CA LYS A 204 5.24 27.71 11.38
C LYS A 204 3.79 27.63 11.86
N PHE A 205 3.48 26.60 12.62
CA PHE A 205 2.15 26.40 13.20
C PHE A 205 1.77 27.54 14.15
N LYS A 206 2.68 27.96 15.07
CA LYS A 206 2.44 29.08 15.98
C LYS A 206 2.18 30.38 15.22
N VAL A 207 2.96 30.67 14.18
CA VAL A 207 2.75 31.86 13.33
C VAL A 207 1.35 31.80 12.70
N TYR A 208 0.98 30.66 12.11
CA TYR A 208 -0.33 30.44 11.52
C TYR A 208 -1.46 30.68 12.53
N LEU A 209 -1.34 30.15 13.77
CA LEU A 209 -2.34 30.31 14.82
C LEU A 209 -2.53 31.78 15.21
N ILE A 210 -1.45 32.55 15.28
CA ILE A 210 -1.48 34.00 15.61
C ILE A 210 -2.12 34.79 14.46
N GLU A 211 -1.67 34.58 13.24
CA GLU A 211 -2.12 35.32 12.06
C GLU A 211 -3.61 35.11 11.79
N ASN A 212 -4.12 33.90 12.07
CA ASN A 212 -5.53 33.56 11.84
C ASN A 212 -6.39 33.69 13.09
N ASN A 213 -5.83 34.15 14.23
CA ASN A 213 -6.52 34.31 15.51
C ASN A 213 -7.32 33.05 15.92
N ILE A 214 -6.65 31.86 15.86
CA ILE A 214 -7.29 30.58 16.15
C ILE A 214 -7.44 30.39 17.66
N MET A 215 -8.69 30.14 18.09
CA MET A 215 -9.03 29.85 19.48
C MET A 215 -9.17 28.35 19.72
N GLU A 216 -8.99 27.90 20.95
CA GLU A 216 -9.32 26.53 21.38
C GLU A 216 -10.83 26.27 21.24
N GLU A 217 -11.29 25.07 21.59
CA GLU A 217 -12.71 24.69 21.47
C GLU A 217 -13.66 25.51 22.33
N ASP A 218 -13.13 26.15 23.40
CA ASP A 218 -13.90 27.06 24.26
C ASP A 218 -14.23 28.41 23.60
N GLY A 219 -13.62 28.70 22.46
CA GLY A 219 -13.81 29.94 21.69
C GLY A 219 -13.23 31.21 22.34
N VAL A 220 -12.48 31.07 23.43
CA VAL A 220 -11.95 32.20 24.22
C VAL A 220 -10.44 32.14 24.38
N THR A 221 -9.89 30.95 24.61
CA THR A 221 -8.45 30.75 24.85
C THR A 221 -7.71 30.69 23.50
N PRO A 222 -6.68 31.55 23.27
CA PRO A 222 -5.87 31.44 22.06
C PRO A 222 -5.16 30.09 22.01
N MET A 223 -5.32 29.34 20.90
CA MET A 223 -4.74 28.01 20.77
C MET A 223 -3.21 28.02 20.85
N VAL A 224 -2.58 29.12 20.44
CA VAL A 224 -1.11 29.29 20.50
C VAL A 224 -0.56 29.19 21.92
N ASP A 225 -1.33 29.56 22.95
CA ASP A 225 -0.92 29.50 24.37
C ASP A 225 -0.75 28.04 24.84
N GLY A 226 -1.48 27.12 24.22
CA GLY A 226 -1.39 25.68 24.45
C GLY A 226 -0.32 24.95 23.65
N VAL A 227 0.59 25.67 22.91
CA VAL A 227 1.67 25.10 22.11
C VAL A 227 3.04 25.50 22.72
N PRO A 228 3.70 24.64 23.52
CA PRO A 228 4.92 24.99 24.26
C PRO A 228 6.07 25.37 23.34
N CYS A 229 6.50 24.49 22.44
CA CYS A 229 7.63 24.63 21.53
C CYS A 229 8.95 24.99 22.25
N TYR A 230 9.38 24.14 23.21
CA TYR A 230 10.65 24.28 23.93
C TYR A 230 11.82 23.60 23.24
#